data_69a1c89b4466a1e6cb691c53d107760a
#
_entry.id   69a1c89b4466a1e6cb691c53d107760a
#
_cell.length_a   1.000
_cell.length_b   1.000
_cell.length_c   1.000
_cell.angle_alpha   90.00
_cell.angle_beta   90.00
_cell.angle_gamma   90.00
#
_symmetry.space_group_name_H-M   'P 1'
#
loop_
_entity.id
_entity.type
_entity.pdbx_description
1 polymer ?
#
loop_
_entity_poly.entity_id
_entity_poly.type
_entity_poly.pdbx_seq_one_letter_code
_entity_poly.pdbx_strand_id
1 'polypeptide(L)'
;MKMPFAPVALAAALACGAAHAEPAVVKIAYIDPLSGPFANIGQLMLSNIQYAVQDINAKGGVLKGTAKLELLQFDSKLSVPESQSALQSAIDQGARAIVTGGSGSSVVGALVQAAARHNERNPDRAVLVLNHSSIDPDLTGKNCSFWHFQFEANTAMKMKAIANTIKRDAQVKNVYLFNQDYAHGRQWARYGRALVGLARPDVKFVGEELFPIGRVKDFMPYVQKIKAAGADSVITGNWGQDLTLLLRAASDAGVNLRYYNHSAGATPGTVVAVAQARTGQLTWVGEWHPGQQDVPKADALAKAYRAKTGSEFLSPRIEMTPRIFAVAVDKAGSADAVKVARALEDLHYDSVVGPVRMRAEDHQLLLPQVVNTIAPVDGKTVKTGWEGTSYGFRTDATYTGNELAQGTECTMARPPGL
;
A
#
# COMPACT_ATOMS: atom_id res chain seq x y z
N MET A 1 -72.26 55.14 28.00
CA MET A 1 -72.02 53.79 27.48
C MET A 1 -70.52 53.62 27.33
N LYS A 2 -69.87 52.97 28.33
CA LYS A 2 -68.42 52.78 28.35
C LYS A 2 -68.12 51.33 27.88
N MET A 3 -67.34 51.17 26.80
CA MET A 3 -66.85 49.89 26.35
C MET A 3 -65.53 49.60 27.05
N PRO A 4 -65.22 48.37 27.52
CA PRO A 4 -63.98 48.02 28.05
C PRO A 4 -63.00 47.56 26.95
N PHE A 5 -61.78 48.07 26.98
CA PHE A 5 -60.62 47.58 26.20
C PHE A 5 -60.05 46.33 26.89
N ALA A 6 -59.98 45.22 26.14
CA ALA A 6 -59.23 44.01 26.55
C ALA A 6 -57.80 44.12 26.03
N PRO A 7 -56.75 43.76 26.82
CA PRO A 7 -55.40 43.71 26.32
C PRO A 7 -55.12 42.41 25.58
N VAL A 8 -54.65 42.51 24.34
CA VAL A 8 -54.15 41.39 23.55
C VAL A 8 -52.71 41.12 24.03
N ALA A 9 -52.53 40.00 24.69
CA ALA A 9 -51.19 39.49 25.07
C ALA A 9 -50.54 38.85 23.80
N LEU A 10 -49.48 39.49 23.28
CA LEU A 10 -48.64 38.97 22.19
C LEU A 10 -47.62 37.97 22.77
N ALA A 11 -47.91 36.69 22.62
CA ALA A 11 -46.96 35.63 22.98
C ALA A 11 -45.87 35.52 21.90
N ALA A 12 -44.69 36.06 22.16
CA ALA A 12 -43.51 35.85 21.34
C ALA A 12 -42.97 34.43 21.56
N ALA A 13 -43.22 33.51 20.61
CA ALA A 13 -42.56 32.20 20.58
C ALA A 13 -41.09 32.37 20.20
N LEU A 14 -40.18 32.24 21.17
CA LEU A 14 -38.75 32.06 20.90
C LEU A 14 -38.55 30.69 20.27
N ALA A 15 -38.44 30.64 18.93
CA ALA A 15 -37.89 29.51 18.23
C ALA A 15 -36.39 29.49 18.47
N CYS A 16 -35.94 28.72 19.47
CA CYS A 16 -34.52 28.31 19.58
C CYS A 16 -34.20 27.43 18.40
N GLY A 17 -33.74 28.04 17.31
CA GLY A 17 -33.05 27.31 16.24
C GLY A 17 -31.81 26.65 16.84
N ALA A 18 -31.84 25.34 16.99
CA ALA A 18 -30.62 24.56 17.27
C ALA A 18 -29.66 24.79 16.10
N ALA A 19 -28.71 25.70 16.27
CA ALA A 19 -27.58 25.82 15.36
C ALA A 19 -26.86 24.46 15.38
N HIS A 20 -27.09 23.65 14.38
CA HIS A 20 -26.26 22.46 14.16
C HIS A 20 -24.87 23.00 13.79
N ALA A 21 -23.96 23.00 14.78
CA ALA A 21 -22.56 23.25 14.49
C ALA A 21 -22.11 22.22 13.45
N GLU A 22 -21.49 22.68 12.36
CA GLU A 22 -20.90 21.76 11.40
C GLU A 22 -19.93 20.84 12.14
N PRO A 23 -19.92 19.51 11.83
CA PRO A 23 -19.03 18.58 12.50
C PRO A 23 -17.59 19.03 12.28
N ALA A 24 -16.78 18.95 13.34
CA ALA A 24 -15.33 19.21 13.24
C ALA A 24 -14.71 18.34 12.15
N VAL A 25 -13.64 18.81 11.53
CA VAL A 25 -12.97 18.11 10.41
C VAL A 25 -11.57 17.69 10.83
N VAL A 26 -11.26 16.40 10.61
CA VAL A 26 -9.91 15.86 10.71
C VAL A 26 -9.38 15.67 9.28
N LYS A 27 -8.39 16.47 8.89
CA LYS A 27 -7.82 16.42 7.54
C LYS A 27 -6.71 15.40 7.43
N ILE A 28 -6.76 14.57 6.39
CA ILE A 28 -5.68 13.68 5.95
C ILE A 28 -5.32 14.05 4.51
N ALA A 29 -4.05 13.90 4.13
CA ALA A 29 -3.60 14.27 2.79
C ALA A 29 -3.05 13.05 2.06
N TYR A 30 -3.55 12.77 0.86
CA TYR A 30 -2.99 11.80 -0.06
C TYR A 30 -1.91 12.49 -0.90
N ILE A 31 -0.68 11.92 -0.91
CA ILE A 31 0.45 12.42 -1.68
C ILE A 31 1.07 11.25 -2.46
N ASP A 32 0.62 11.03 -3.68
CA ASP A 32 1.11 9.97 -4.58
C ASP A 32 0.98 10.40 -6.04
N PRO A 33 1.49 9.63 -7.03
CA PRO A 33 1.51 10.07 -8.42
C PRO A 33 0.09 10.10 -9.01
N LEU A 34 -0.40 11.28 -9.35
CA LEU A 34 -1.68 11.50 -10.01
C LEU A 34 -1.51 11.90 -11.50
N SER A 35 -0.27 12.11 -11.94
CA SER A 35 0.11 12.36 -13.33
C SER A 35 1.32 11.51 -13.75
N GLY A 36 1.63 11.48 -15.05
CA GLY A 36 2.76 10.75 -15.61
C GLY A 36 2.56 9.23 -15.72
N PRO A 37 3.64 8.45 -15.88
CA PRO A 37 3.59 7.02 -16.23
C PRO A 37 2.92 6.12 -15.18
N PHE A 38 2.81 6.57 -13.93
CA PHE A 38 2.24 5.81 -12.82
C PHE A 38 0.89 6.40 -12.33
N ALA A 39 0.32 7.37 -13.07
CA ALA A 39 -0.93 8.02 -12.70
C ALA A 39 -2.10 7.04 -12.53
N ASN A 40 -2.18 6.04 -13.40
CA ASN A 40 -3.26 5.04 -13.35
C ASN A 40 -3.29 4.28 -12.02
N ILE A 41 -2.13 3.87 -11.52
CA ILE A 41 -2.06 3.15 -10.24
C ILE A 41 -2.27 4.10 -9.06
N GLY A 42 -1.73 5.33 -9.12
CA GLY A 42 -1.96 6.35 -8.10
C GLY A 42 -3.43 6.75 -7.97
N GLN A 43 -4.14 6.88 -9.09
CA GLN A 43 -5.58 7.17 -9.11
C GLN A 43 -6.41 6.00 -8.55
N LEU A 44 -6.05 4.75 -8.84
CA LEU A 44 -6.71 3.58 -8.26
C LEU A 44 -6.49 3.50 -6.74
N MET A 45 -5.27 3.79 -6.26
CA MET A 45 -4.98 3.87 -4.82
C MET A 45 -5.82 4.97 -4.16
N LEU A 46 -5.87 6.17 -4.76
CA LEU A 46 -6.71 7.27 -4.30
C LEU A 46 -8.18 6.86 -4.20
N SER A 47 -8.71 6.21 -5.22
CA SER A 47 -10.11 5.74 -5.23
C SER A 47 -10.39 4.76 -4.09
N ASN A 48 -9.46 3.84 -3.75
CA ASN A 48 -9.60 2.93 -2.61
C ASN A 48 -9.63 3.69 -1.28
N ILE A 49 -8.80 4.72 -1.13
CA ILE A 49 -8.76 5.57 0.08
C ILE A 49 -10.04 6.41 0.18
N GLN A 50 -10.49 7.02 -0.92
CA GLN A 50 -11.74 7.79 -0.98
C GLN A 50 -12.94 6.94 -0.59
N TYR A 51 -13.00 5.69 -1.07
CA TYR A 51 -14.06 4.74 -0.72
C TYR A 51 -14.12 4.50 0.79
N ALA A 52 -12.97 4.26 1.43
CA ALA A 52 -12.89 4.05 2.87
C ALA A 52 -13.27 5.31 3.66
N VAL A 53 -12.77 6.49 3.26
CA VAL A 53 -13.10 7.77 3.91
C VAL A 53 -14.60 8.07 3.81
N GLN A 54 -15.22 7.84 2.65
CA GLN A 54 -16.66 8.00 2.48
C GLN A 54 -17.47 7.06 3.38
N ASP A 55 -17.05 5.79 3.49
CA ASP A 55 -17.73 4.81 4.33
C ASP A 55 -17.56 5.12 5.83
N ILE A 56 -16.37 5.55 6.27
CA ILE A 56 -16.13 6.03 7.64
C ILE A 56 -17.06 7.19 7.96
N ASN A 57 -17.14 8.17 7.07
CA ASN A 57 -17.99 9.35 7.25
C ASN A 57 -19.49 9.02 7.25
N ALA A 58 -19.92 8.08 6.42
CA ALA A 58 -21.30 7.60 6.38
C ALA A 58 -21.70 6.87 7.68
N LYS A 59 -20.72 6.20 8.33
CA LYS A 59 -20.90 5.50 9.62
C LYS A 59 -20.75 6.38 10.85
N GLY A 60 -20.65 7.68 10.68
CA GLY A 60 -20.57 8.66 11.77
C GLY A 60 -19.31 9.51 11.76
N GLY A 61 -18.24 9.07 11.13
CA GLY A 61 -16.94 9.76 11.11
C GLY A 61 -16.00 9.29 12.21
N VAL A 62 -15.27 10.22 12.79
CA VAL A 62 -14.27 9.97 13.84
C VAL A 62 -14.57 10.81 15.09
N LEU A 63 -13.76 10.63 16.15
CA LEU A 63 -13.94 11.29 17.46
C LEU A 63 -15.34 11.01 18.03
N LYS A 64 -15.74 9.72 17.95
CA LYS A 64 -17.05 9.23 18.42
C LYS A 64 -18.22 9.95 17.72
N GLY A 65 -18.07 10.27 16.44
CA GLY A 65 -19.10 10.90 15.62
C GLY A 65 -19.10 12.43 15.65
N THR A 66 -18.17 13.07 16.35
CA THR A 66 -18.11 14.54 16.43
C THR A 66 -17.31 15.19 15.30
N ALA A 67 -16.58 14.40 14.51
CA ALA A 67 -15.81 14.90 13.38
C ALA A 67 -15.92 14.01 12.14
N LYS A 68 -15.66 14.58 10.97
CA LYS A 68 -15.55 13.88 9.69
C LYS A 68 -14.11 13.88 9.20
N LEU A 69 -13.73 12.87 8.42
CA LEU A 69 -12.48 12.86 7.68
C LEU A 69 -12.62 13.67 6.39
N GLU A 70 -11.68 14.57 6.14
CA GLU A 70 -11.52 15.26 4.84
C GLU A 70 -10.23 14.78 4.18
N LEU A 71 -10.31 14.40 2.90
CA LEU A 71 -9.17 13.92 2.12
C LEU A 71 -8.68 15.01 1.18
N LEU A 72 -7.55 15.61 1.48
CA LEU A 72 -6.80 16.48 0.59
C LEU A 72 -6.01 15.64 -0.41
N GLN A 73 -5.81 16.12 -1.64
CA GLN A 73 -5.17 15.37 -2.72
C GLN A 73 -4.05 16.17 -3.33
N PHE A 74 -2.86 15.56 -3.45
CA PHE A 74 -1.68 16.18 -4.03
C PHE A 74 -0.96 15.21 -4.96
N ASP A 75 -0.52 15.70 -6.11
CA ASP A 75 0.27 14.94 -7.06
C ASP A 75 1.75 15.00 -6.71
N SER A 76 2.33 13.86 -6.38
CA SER A 76 3.77 13.72 -6.11
C SER A 76 4.64 13.78 -7.36
N LYS A 77 4.05 13.55 -8.55
CA LYS A 77 4.76 13.39 -9.83
C LYS A 77 5.93 12.40 -9.77
N LEU A 78 5.91 11.47 -8.81
CA LEU A 78 7.01 10.53 -8.52
C LEU A 78 8.35 11.25 -8.22
N SER A 79 8.29 12.44 -7.62
CA SER A 79 9.40 13.37 -7.43
C SER A 79 9.53 13.77 -5.96
N VAL A 80 10.76 13.71 -5.42
CA VAL A 80 11.03 14.14 -4.04
C VAL A 80 10.72 15.62 -3.83
N PRO A 81 11.17 16.58 -4.67
CA PRO A 81 10.86 18.00 -4.49
C PRO A 81 9.35 18.28 -4.52
N GLU A 82 8.62 17.71 -5.48
CA GLU A 82 7.17 17.90 -5.60
C GLU A 82 6.43 17.34 -4.37
N SER A 83 6.84 16.15 -3.91
CA SER A 83 6.24 15.54 -2.72
C SER A 83 6.51 16.33 -1.45
N GLN A 84 7.70 16.95 -1.30
CA GLN A 84 8.01 17.81 -0.16
C GLN A 84 7.21 19.12 -0.21
N SER A 85 7.01 19.71 -1.38
CA SER A 85 6.13 20.85 -1.58
C SER A 85 4.67 20.50 -1.26
N ALA A 86 4.21 19.33 -1.68
CA ALA A 86 2.88 18.81 -1.36
C ALA A 86 2.71 18.59 0.14
N LEU A 87 3.72 18.03 0.83
CA LEU A 87 3.73 17.88 2.29
C LEU A 87 3.56 19.24 3.00
N GLN A 88 4.32 20.25 2.59
CA GLN A 88 4.19 21.60 3.18
C GLN A 88 2.78 22.16 2.95
N SER A 89 2.25 22.04 1.73
CA SER A 89 0.89 22.49 1.41
C SER A 89 -0.18 21.76 2.22
N ALA A 90 0.00 20.46 2.44
CA ALA A 90 -0.91 19.66 3.27
C ALA A 90 -0.90 20.10 4.73
N ILE A 91 0.29 20.36 5.30
CA ILE A 91 0.48 20.87 6.66
C ILE A 91 -0.17 22.25 6.81
N ASP A 92 0.02 23.14 5.84
CA ASP A 92 -0.54 24.50 5.87
C ASP A 92 -2.08 24.50 5.78
N GLN A 93 -2.65 23.47 5.11
CA GLN A 93 -4.09 23.24 5.09
C GLN A 93 -4.61 22.48 6.33
N GLY A 94 -3.74 22.15 7.29
CA GLY A 94 -4.11 21.53 8.56
C GLY A 94 -4.23 20.01 8.54
N ALA A 95 -3.60 19.32 7.61
CA ALA A 95 -3.53 17.86 7.61
C ALA A 95 -2.89 17.33 8.90
N ARG A 96 -3.43 16.24 9.45
CA ARG A 96 -2.92 15.53 10.63
C ARG A 96 -2.20 14.24 10.29
N ALA A 97 -2.45 13.70 9.09
CA ALA A 97 -1.73 12.55 8.57
C ALA A 97 -1.56 12.67 7.05
N ILE A 98 -0.46 12.13 6.57
CA ILE A 98 -0.13 11.98 5.15
C ILE A 98 -0.28 10.51 4.79
N VAL A 99 -1.13 10.20 3.83
CA VAL A 99 -1.33 8.85 3.28
C VAL A 99 -0.55 8.78 1.98
N THR A 100 0.44 7.90 1.90
CA THR A 100 1.37 7.80 0.76
C THR A 100 1.90 6.37 0.63
N GLY A 101 2.60 6.08 -0.46
CA GLY A 101 3.23 4.78 -0.68
C GLY A 101 3.45 4.47 -2.16
N GLY A 102 2.56 4.95 -3.02
CA GLY A 102 2.63 4.77 -4.47
C GLY A 102 3.71 5.60 -5.16
N SER A 103 4.33 6.53 -4.46
CA SER A 103 5.46 7.34 -4.96
C SER A 103 6.81 6.61 -4.93
N GLY A 104 6.85 5.39 -4.36
CA GLY A 104 8.07 4.61 -4.20
C GLY A 104 8.89 5.00 -2.96
N SER A 105 9.71 4.05 -2.50
CA SER A 105 10.36 4.11 -1.18
C SER A 105 11.34 5.27 -1.02
N SER A 106 12.01 5.72 -2.08
CA SER A 106 12.90 6.89 -1.99
C SER A 106 12.14 8.17 -1.70
N VAL A 107 10.97 8.36 -2.31
CA VAL A 107 10.10 9.52 -2.07
C VAL A 107 9.50 9.45 -0.67
N VAL A 108 8.96 8.28 -0.28
CA VAL A 108 8.39 8.08 1.06
C VAL A 108 9.43 8.32 2.15
N GLY A 109 10.66 7.81 1.98
CA GLY A 109 11.76 8.07 2.92
C GLY A 109 12.06 9.56 3.08
N ALA A 110 12.05 10.32 1.98
CA ALA A 110 12.22 11.76 2.02
C ALA A 110 11.05 12.49 2.73
N LEU A 111 9.81 12.03 2.52
CA LEU A 111 8.62 12.54 3.22
C LEU A 111 8.69 12.26 4.73
N VAL A 112 9.07 11.05 5.13
CA VAL A 112 9.24 10.66 6.54
C VAL A 112 10.25 11.58 7.24
N GLN A 113 11.41 11.80 6.61
CA GLN A 113 12.42 12.70 7.16
C GLN A 113 11.96 14.16 7.21
N ALA A 114 11.24 14.62 6.18
CA ALA A 114 10.70 15.99 6.16
C ALA A 114 9.63 16.20 7.22
N ALA A 115 8.71 15.24 7.39
CA ALA A 115 7.70 15.27 8.45
C ALA A 115 8.33 15.24 9.84
N ALA A 116 9.35 14.41 10.09
CA ALA A 116 10.05 14.36 11.37
C ALA A 116 10.68 15.72 11.71
N ARG A 117 11.43 16.34 10.77
CA ARG A 117 12.00 17.69 10.98
C ARG A 117 10.96 18.78 11.18
N HIS A 118 9.80 18.67 10.51
CA HIS A 118 8.68 19.59 10.74
C HIS A 118 8.12 19.44 12.15
N ASN A 119 7.85 18.22 12.57
CA ASN A 119 7.23 17.88 13.85
C ASN A 119 8.10 18.28 15.05
N GLU A 120 9.44 18.14 14.93
CA GLU A 120 10.38 18.63 15.94
C GLU A 120 10.29 20.14 16.16
N ARG A 121 10.07 20.90 15.09
CA ARG A 121 10.00 22.38 15.13
C ARG A 121 8.60 22.91 15.45
N ASN A 122 7.57 22.13 15.15
CA ASN A 122 6.16 22.52 15.22
C ASN A 122 5.31 21.41 15.84
N PRO A 123 5.52 21.06 17.12
CA PRO A 123 4.85 19.91 17.75
C PRO A 123 3.32 20.00 17.73
N ASP A 124 2.75 21.21 17.83
CA ASP A 124 1.30 21.44 17.79
C ASP A 124 0.69 21.20 16.39
N ARG A 125 1.52 21.21 15.35
CA ARG A 125 1.16 20.97 13.95
C ARG A 125 1.77 19.70 13.40
N ALA A 126 2.15 18.78 14.28
CA ALA A 126 2.76 17.52 13.90
C ALA A 126 1.82 16.67 13.03
N VAL A 127 2.42 15.94 12.09
CA VAL A 127 1.73 15.06 11.14
C VAL A 127 2.32 13.66 11.17
N LEU A 128 1.47 12.64 10.96
CA LEU A 128 1.88 11.26 10.77
C LEU A 128 2.10 10.95 9.29
N VAL A 129 2.94 9.99 8.98
CA VAL A 129 3.11 9.42 7.63
C VAL A 129 2.60 7.99 7.65
N LEU A 130 1.48 7.75 6.98
CA LEU A 130 0.81 6.46 6.84
C LEU A 130 1.20 5.88 5.48
N ASN A 131 2.17 4.98 5.49
CA ASN A 131 2.75 4.39 4.30
C ASN A 131 2.02 3.09 3.93
N HIS A 132 1.20 3.14 2.89
CA HIS A 132 0.38 1.98 2.49
C HIS A 132 1.04 1.04 1.48
N SER A 133 2.16 1.39 0.83
CA SER A 133 2.70 0.57 -0.27
C SER A 133 4.22 0.58 -0.46
N SER A 134 4.95 1.52 0.13
CA SER A 134 6.42 1.51 0.03
C SER A 134 7.00 0.51 1.01
N ILE A 135 7.85 -0.40 0.53
CA ILE A 135 8.28 -1.59 1.26
C ILE A 135 9.78 -1.68 1.55
N ASP A 136 10.50 -0.55 1.46
CA ASP A 136 11.91 -0.51 1.87
C ASP A 136 12.03 -0.86 3.36
N PRO A 137 12.74 -1.95 3.73
CA PRO A 137 12.85 -2.37 5.13
C PRO A 137 13.62 -1.38 6.00
N ASP A 138 14.42 -0.50 5.41
CA ASP A 138 15.10 0.54 6.17
C ASP A 138 14.12 1.54 6.81
N LEU A 139 12.89 1.71 6.27
CA LEU A 139 11.85 2.59 6.82
C LEU A 139 11.25 2.07 8.14
N THR A 140 11.37 0.77 8.41
CA THR A 140 11.01 0.12 9.69
C THR A 140 12.24 -0.48 10.39
N GLY A 141 13.43 -0.17 9.90
CA GLY A 141 14.73 -0.56 10.42
C GLY A 141 15.55 0.67 10.83
N LYS A 142 16.75 0.80 10.28
CA LYS A 142 17.72 1.85 10.64
C LYS A 142 17.24 3.29 10.40
N ASN A 143 16.26 3.50 9.51
CA ASN A 143 15.67 4.81 9.21
C ASN A 143 14.24 4.93 9.75
N CYS A 144 13.88 4.13 10.75
CA CYS A 144 12.56 4.20 11.37
C CYS A 144 12.31 5.56 12.03
N SER A 145 11.05 5.92 12.13
CA SER A 145 10.63 7.19 12.74
C SER A 145 9.34 6.97 13.54
N PHE A 146 9.25 7.61 14.72
CA PHE A 146 8.04 7.63 15.52
C PHE A 146 6.80 8.15 14.73
N TRP A 147 7.02 8.95 13.72
CA TRP A 147 5.98 9.57 12.89
C TRP A 147 5.56 8.74 11.68
N HIS A 148 6.20 7.58 11.43
CA HIS A 148 5.96 6.73 10.27
C HIS A 148 5.33 5.41 10.66
N PHE A 149 4.25 5.01 9.96
CA PHE A 149 3.54 3.76 10.12
C PHE A 149 3.45 3.04 8.78
N GLN A 150 3.98 1.82 8.71
CA GLN A 150 4.03 1.04 7.47
C GLN A 150 2.95 -0.03 7.47
N PHE A 151 2.04 0.05 6.50
CA PHE A 151 0.88 -0.84 6.40
C PHE A 151 1.13 -2.05 5.49
N GLU A 152 2.13 -2.04 4.64
CA GLU A 152 2.50 -3.18 3.81
C GLU A 152 3.67 -3.96 4.41
N ALA A 153 3.66 -5.30 4.25
CA ALA A 153 4.80 -6.14 4.57
C ALA A 153 6.05 -5.67 3.82
N ASN A 154 7.15 -5.45 4.52
CA ASN A 154 8.36 -4.93 3.92
C ASN A 154 9.07 -5.97 3.02
N THR A 155 10.08 -5.52 2.28
CA THR A 155 10.85 -6.37 1.34
C THR A 155 11.40 -7.64 1.99
N ALA A 156 11.90 -7.57 3.23
CA ALA A 156 12.47 -8.72 3.92
C ALA A 156 11.40 -9.78 4.21
N MET A 157 10.21 -9.36 4.66
CA MET A 157 9.06 -10.23 4.90
C MET A 157 8.58 -10.90 3.61
N LYS A 158 8.36 -10.12 2.55
CA LYS A 158 7.91 -10.64 1.25
C LYS A 158 8.94 -11.57 0.61
N MET A 159 10.23 -11.22 0.67
CA MET A 159 11.29 -12.04 0.12
C MET A 159 11.47 -13.37 0.87
N LYS A 160 11.20 -13.40 2.19
CA LYS A 160 11.15 -14.66 2.95
C LYS A 160 10.08 -15.61 2.40
N ALA A 161 8.89 -15.10 2.08
CA ALA A 161 7.83 -15.91 1.46
C ALA A 161 8.23 -16.40 0.07
N ILE A 162 8.84 -15.55 -0.76
CA ILE A 162 9.38 -15.90 -2.08
C ILE A 162 10.49 -16.98 -1.94
N ALA A 163 11.44 -16.79 -1.03
CA ALA A 163 12.54 -17.76 -0.81
C ALA A 163 11.99 -19.13 -0.38
N ASN A 164 10.97 -19.16 0.48
CA ASN A 164 10.28 -20.39 0.88
C ASN A 164 9.59 -21.08 -0.31
N THR A 165 9.10 -20.31 -1.28
CA THR A 165 8.50 -20.84 -2.51
C THR A 165 9.59 -21.41 -3.43
N ILE A 166 10.65 -20.65 -3.68
CA ILE A 166 11.80 -21.08 -4.50
C ILE A 166 12.47 -22.32 -3.90
N LYS A 167 12.52 -22.44 -2.58
CA LYS A 167 13.07 -23.63 -1.89
C LYS A 167 12.40 -24.92 -2.34
N ARG A 168 11.13 -24.88 -2.67
CA ARG A 168 10.31 -26.04 -3.11
C ARG A 168 10.29 -26.23 -4.62
N ASP A 169 10.81 -25.28 -5.41
CA ASP A 169 10.84 -25.36 -6.87
C ASP A 169 12.20 -25.81 -7.39
N ALA A 170 12.31 -27.11 -7.66
CA ALA A 170 13.55 -27.71 -8.19
C ALA A 170 13.95 -27.22 -9.59
N GLN A 171 13.03 -26.52 -10.29
CA GLN A 171 13.31 -26.02 -11.64
C GLN A 171 14.04 -24.69 -11.64
N VAL A 172 14.08 -23.97 -10.50
CA VAL A 172 14.88 -22.76 -10.33
C VAL A 172 16.33 -23.13 -10.14
N LYS A 173 17.20 -22.74 -11.07
CA LYS A 173 18.65 -23.00 -11.06
C LYS A 173 19.47 -21.74 -11.26
N ASN A 174 19.06 -20.90 -12.23
CA ASN A 174 19.79 -19.73 -12.69
C ASN A 174 18.91 -18.48 -12.53
N VAL A 175 19.13 -17.68 -11.50
CA VAL A 175 18.35 -16.51 -11.16
C VAL A 175 19.02 -15.24 -11.69
N TYR A 176 18.24 -14.41 -12.38
CA TYR A 176 18.64 -13.06 -12.73
C TYR A 176 17.91 -12.05 -11.82
N LEU A 177 18.62 -11.08 -11.26
CA LEU A 177 18.05 -9.99 -10.47
C LEU A 177 17.86 -8.79 -11.38
N PHE A 178 16.60 -8.40 -11.65
CA PHE A 178 16.30 -7.31 -12.59
C PHE A 178 15.31 -6.32 -11.98
N ASN A 179 15.79 -5.13 -11.62
CA ASN A 179 15.02 -4.23 -10.78
C ASN A 179 15.13 -2.75 -11.23
N GLN A 180 14.13 -1.98 -10.87
CA GLN A 180 14.14 -0.51 -10.99
C GLN A 180 15.21 0.10 -10.07
N ASP A 181 15.96 1.11 -10.53
CA ASP A 181 17.07 1.74 -9.80
C ASP A 181 16.58 2.80 -8.80
N TYR A 182 16.09 2.34 -7.65
CA TYR A 182 15.75 3.15 -6.48
C TYR A 182 15.83 2.29 -5.19
N ALA A 183 15.51 2.87 -4.01
CA ALA A 183 15.68 2.19 -2.72
C ALA A 183 15.07 0.78 -2.69
N HIS A 184 13.80 0.64 -3.07
CA HIS A 184 13.13 -0.67 -3.08
C HIS A 184 13.80 -1.68 -4.04
N GLY A 185 14.10 -1.29 -5.30
CA GLY A 185 14.69 -2.21 -6.28
C GLY A 185 16.04 -2.76 -5.83
N ARG A 186 16.88 -1.89 -5.24
CA ARG A 186 18.17 -2.30 -4.64
C ARG A 186 17.98 -3.24 -3.45
N GLN A 187 17.01 -2.96 -2.58
CA GLN A 187 16.68 -3.84 -1.45
C GLN A 187 16.11 -5.18 -1.93
N TRP A 188 15.27 -5.17 -2.98
CA TRP A 188 14.71 -6.39 -3.55
C TRP A 188 15.81 -7.31 -4.09
N ALA A 189 16.79 -6.76 -4.82
CA ALA A 189 17.97 -7.50 -5.28
C ALA A 189 18.81 -8.03 -4.10
N ARG A 190 19.11 -7.18 -3.11
CA ARG A 190 19.90 -7.55 -1.93
C ARG A 190 19.24 -8.69 -1.14
N TYR A 191 17.97 -8.56 -0.79
CA TYR A 191 17.26 -9.60 -0.03
C TYR A 191 17.00 -10.84 -0.87
N GLY A 192 16.78 -10.70 -2.19
CA GLY A 192 16.68 -11.82 -3.12
C GLY A 192 17.95 -12.67 -3.09
N ARG A 193 19.10 -12.04 -3.25
CA ARG A 193 20.40 -12.74 -3.17
C ARG A 193 20.61 -13.39 -1.80
N ALA A 194 20.34 -12.68 -0.71
CA ALA A 194 20.60 -13.17 0.63
C ALA A 194 19.66 -14.33 1.02
N LEU A 195 18.34 -14.14 0.92
CA LEU A 195 17.37 -15.11 1.44
C LEU A 195 17.17 -16.30 0.51
N VAL A 196 17.20 -16.09 -0.81
CA VAL A 196 17.15 -17.21 -1.77
C VAL A 196 18.45 -17.99 -1.75
N GLY A 197 19.62 -17.33 -1.69
CA GLY A 197 20.92 -18.01 -1.54
C GLY A 197 21.01 -18.84 -0.27
N LEU A 198 20.44 -18.36 0.85
CA LEU A 198 20.34 -19.14 2.10
C LEU A 198 19.40 -20.35 1.97
N ALA A 199 18.22 -20.15 1.34
CA ALA A 199 17.22 -21.20 1.19
C ALA A 199 17.61 -22.27 0.15
N ARG A 200 18.37 -21.89 -0.88
CA ARG A 200 18.80 -22.70 -2.03
C ARG A 200 20.24 -22.34 -2.41
N PRO A 201 21.25 -22.89 -1.67
CA PRO A 201 22.67 -22.63 -1.95
C PRO A 201 23.14 -23.15 -3.32
N ASP A 202 22.39 -24.03 -3.95
CA ASP A 202 22.65 -24.58 -5.27
C ASP A 202 22.22 -23.66 -6.42
N VAL A 203 21.40 -22.62 -6.13
CA VAL A 203 20.95 -21.63 -7.13
C VAL A 203 22.08 -20.68 -7.47
N LYS A 204 22.27 -20.45 -8.78
CA LYS A 204 23.27 -19.51 -9.30
C LYS A 204 22.61 -18.16 -9.61
N PHE A 205 23.18 -17.06 -9.12
CA PHE A 205 22.81 -15.72 -9.55
C PHE A 205 23.65 -15.36 -10.78
N VAL A 206 23.04 -15.51 -11.96
CA VAL A 206 23.73 -15.39 -13.26
C VAL A 206 23.79 -13.96 -13.80
N GLY A 207 23.11 -13.01 -13.15
CA GLY A 207 23.20 -11.60 -13.49
C GLY A 207 22.41 -10.72 -12.53
N GLU A 208 22.72 -9.44 -12.56
CA GLU A 208 22.02 -8.38 -11.83
C GLU A 208 22.06 -7.10 -12.64
N GLU A 209 20.92 -6.42 -12.78
CA GLU A 209 20.85 -5.13 -13.45
C GLU A 209 19.78 -4.24 -12.83
N LEU A 210 20.09 -2.97 -12.72
CA LEU A 210 19.18 -1.90 -12.29
C LEU A 210 18.94 -0.95 -13.48
N PHE A 211 17.73 -0.45 -13.64
CA PHE A 211 17.36 0.48 -14.70
C PHE A 211 16.51 1.65 -14.19
N PRO A 212 16.55 2.83 -14.86
CA PRO A 212 15.80 4.00 -14.41
C PRO A 212 14.28 3.79 -14.44
N ILE A 213 13.62 3.91 -13.28
CA ILE A 213 12.17 3.74 -13.10
C ILE A 213 11.37 4.66 -14.05
N GLY A 214 10.41 4.07 -14.78
CA GLY A 214 9.45 4.79 -15.64
C GLY A 214 10.05 5.48 -16.87
N ARG A 215 11.34 5.28 -17.15
CA ARG A 215 12.03 5.96 -18.27
C ARG A 215 12.34 5.03 -19.44
N VAL A 216 12.45 3.75 -19.20
CA VAL A 216 12.73 2.75 -20.22
C VAL A 216 11.44 2.47 -21.02
N LYS A 217 11.55 2.58 -22.36
CA LYS A 217 10.44 2.31 -23.30
C LYS A 217 10.56 0.97 -23.99
N ASP A 218 11.78 0.48 -24.15
CA ASP A 218 12.11 -0.79 -24.78
C ASP A 218 12.90 -1.68 -23.81
N PHE A 219 12.27 -2.80 -23.41
CA PHE A 219 12.88 -3.80 -22.54
C PHE A 219 13.56 -4.94 -23.31
N MET A 220 13.47 -4.97 -24.64
CA MET A 220 14.06 -6.05 -25.45
C MET A 220 15.58 -6.23 -25.21
N PRO A 221 16.41 -5.16 -25.14
CA PRO A 221 17.85 -5.30 -24.85
C PRO A 221 18.12 -6.01 -23.50
N TYR A 222 17.31 -5.71 -22.48
CA TYR A 222 17.43 -6.35 -21.16
C TYR A 222 17.02 -7.82 -21.20
N VAL A 223 15.93 -8.14 -21.91
CA VAL A 223 15.47 -9.52 -22.09
C VAL A 223 16.54 -10.35 -22.82
N GLN A 224 17.20 -9.79 -23.84
CA GLN A 224 18.31 -10.47 -24.53
C GLN A 224 19.51 -10.73 -23.58
N LYS A 225 19.85 -9.81 -22.69
CA LYS A 225 20.88 -10.03 -21.66
C LYS A 225 20.49 -11.14 -20.68
N ILE A 226 19.25 -11.16 -20.21
CA ILE A 226 18.72 -12.20 -19.32
C ILE A 226 18.80 -13.57 -19.98
N LYS A 227 18.38 -13.64 -21.25
CA LYS A 227 18.47 -14.86 -22.08
C LYS A 227 19.90 -15.32 -22.28
N ALA A 228 20.81 -14.40 -22.65
CA ALA A 228 22.23 -14.71 -22.86
C ALA A 228 22.93 -15.20 -21.59
N ALA A 229 22.49 -14.71 -20.41
CA ALA A 229 23.00 -15.20 -19.12
C ALA A 229 22.51 -16.61 -18.77
N GLY A 230 21.62 -17.23 -19.57
CA GLY A 230 21.06 -18.56 -19.32
C GLY A 230 20.14 -18.61 -18.10
N ALA A 231 19.47 -17.50 -17.76
CA ALA A 231 18.51 -17.46 -16.65
C ALA A 231 17.28 -18.31 -16.95
N ASP A 232 16.78 -19.04 -15.97
CA ASP A 232 15.48 -19.70 -15.97
C ASP A 232 14.44 -18.94 -15.13
N SER A 233 14.91 -18.04 -14.28
CA SER A 233 14.09 -17.30 -13.34
C SER A 233 14.56 -15.84 -13.16
N VAL A 234 13.62 -14.96 -12.90
CA VAL A 234 13.88 -13.53 -12.65
C VAL A 234 13.23 -13.14 -11.31
N ILE A 235 14.03 -12.61 -10.40
CA ILE A 235 13.53 -11.95 -9.20
C ILE A 235 13.47 -10.46 -9.50
N THR A 236 12.26 -9.89 -9.51
CA THR A 236 12.02 -8.53 -9.92
C THR A 236 11.08 -7.79 -8.96
N GLY A 237 11.52 -6.62 -8.50
CA GLY A 237 10.69 -5.67 -7.76
C GLY A 237 9.99 -4.66 -8.66
N ASN A 238 9.97 -4.89 -9.97
CA ASN A 238 9.33 -3.99 -10.91
C ASN A 238 7.82 -3.95 -10.70
N TRP A 239 7.22 -2.79 -10.89
CA TRP A 239 5.79 -2.54 -10.76
C TRP A 239 5.33 -1.50 -11.80
N GLY A 240 4.01 -1.31 -11.92
CA GLY A 240 3.45 -0.39 -12.90
C GLY A 240 3.78 -0.81 -14.33
N GLN A 241 3.88 0.18 -15.22
CA GLN A 241 4.14 -0.09 -16.64
C GLN A 241 5.47 -0.81 -16.91
N ASP A 242 6.51 -0.62 -16.06
CA ASP A 242 7.82 -1.25 -16.27
C ASP A 242 7.73 -2.78 -16.17
N LEU A 243 6.87 -3.31 -15.27
CA LEU A 243 6.62 -4.74 -15.16
C LEU A 243 5.91 -5.27 -16.43
N THR A 244 4.84 -4.61 -16.86
CA THR A 244 4.07 -5.04 -18.03
C THR A 244 4.88 -4.99 -19.33
N LEU A 245 5.75 -3.97 -19.48
CA LEU A 245 6.66 -3.85 -20.62
C LEU A 245 7.72 -4.96 -20.62
N LEU A 246 8.30 -5.30 -19.46
CA LEU A 246 9.22 -6.42 -19.31
C LEU A 246 8.58 -7.75 -19.74
N LEU A 247 7.37 -8.04 -19.25
CA LEU A 247 6.65 -9.28 -19.57
C LEU A 247 6.33 -9.38 -21.06
N ARG A 248 5.90 -8.28 -21.68
CA ARG A 248 5.65 -8.22 -23.13
C ARG A 248 6.92 -8.46 -23.94
N ALA A 249 8.01 -7.75 -23.62
CA ALA A 249 9.29 -7.93 -24.30
C ALA A 249 9.81 -9.38 -24.18
N ALA A 250 9.65 -10.03 -23.04
CA ALA A 250 10.01 -11.44 -22.87
C ALA A 250 9.14 -12.37 -23.72
N SER A 251 7.85 -12.09 -23.80
CA SER A 251 6.92 -12.80 -24.68
C SER A 251 7.32 -12.67 -26.16
N ASP A 252 7.58 -11.44 -26.61
CA ASP A 252 7.95 -11.14 -27.99
C ASP A 252 9.29 -11.79 -28.38
N ALA A 253 10.21 -11.91 -27.42
CA ALA A 253 11.48 -12.63 -27.60
C ALA A 253 11.35 -14.17 -27.50
N GLY A 254 10.16 -14.71 -27.25
CA GLY A 254 9.93 -16.13 -27.03
C GLY A 254 10.69 -16.71 -25.82
N VAL A 255 10.93 -15.88 -24.79
CA VAL A 255 11.70 -16.29 -23.60
C VAL A 255 10.73 -16.70 -22.51
N ASN A 256 10.84 -17.95 -22.08
CA ASN A 256 10.01 -18.52 -21.01
C ASN A 256 10.76 -18.49 -19.68
N LEU A 257 10.32 -17.62 -18.76
CA LEU A 257 10.97 -17.38 -17.47
C LEU A 257 9.95 -17.51 -16.34
N ARG A 258 10.45 -17.89 -15.15
CA ARG A 258 9.71 -17.75 -13.89
C ARG A 258 10.00 -16.41 -13.30
N TYR A 259 8.96 -15.63 -13.03
CA TYR A 259 9.08 -14.32 -12.39
C TYR A 259 8.63 -14.42 -10.93
N TYR A 260 9.40 -13.82 -10.04
CA TYR A 260 9.07 -13.67 -8.62
C TYR A 260 9.00 -12.19 -8.27
N ASN A 261 7.82 -11.74 -7.84
CA ASN A 261 7.47 -10.32 -7.69
C ASN A 261 6.77 -10.04 -6.36
N HIS A 262 6.59 -8.77 -6.01
CA HIS A 262 5.95 -8.36 -4.76
C HIS A 262 4.52 -7.81 -4.90
N SER A 263 4.07 -7.45 -6.08
CA SER A 263 2.81 -6.70 -6.27
C SER A 263 2.13 -6.91 -7.63
N ALA A 264 2.49 -7.98 -8.33
CA ALA A 264 2.06 -8.17 -9.72
C ALA A 264 0.53 -8.16 -9.89
N GLY A 265 -0.21 -8.79 -8.96
CA GLY A 265 -1.67 -8.81 -9.00
C GLY A 265 -2.34 -7.47 -8.73
N ALA A 266 -1.65 -6.57 -8.04
CA ALA A 266 -2.08 -5.20 -7.80
C ALA A 266 -1.56 -4.21 -8.87
N THR A 267 -0.93 -4.72 -9.94
CA THR A 267 -0.43 -3.90 -11.05
C THR A 267 -1.33 -4.06 -12.27
N PRO A 268 -2.11 -3.02 -12.65
CA PRO A 268 -3.02 -3.11 -13.80
C PRO A 268 -2.31 -3.52 -15.09
N GLY A 269 -2.95 -4.41 -15.84
CA GLY A 269 -2.44 -4.94 -17.11
C GLY A 269 -1.45 -6.10 -16.97
N THR A 270 -1.08 -6.50 -15.74
CA THR A 270 -0.14 -7.61 -15.53
C THR A 270 -0.75 -8.96 -15.89
N VAL A 271 -1.99 -9.22 -15.48
CA VAL A 271 -2.67 -10.48 -15.82
C VAL A 271 -2.92 -10.57 -17.32
N VAL A 272 -3.30 -9.45 -17.95
CA VAL A 272 -3.40 -9.37 -19.43
C VAL A 272 -2.08 -9.71 -20.09
N ALA A 273 -0.96 -9.14 -19.63
CA ALA A 273 0.36 -9.41 -20.19
C ALA A 273 0.76 -10.89 -20.09
N VAL A 274 0.53 -11.53 -18.93
CA VAL A 274 0.80 -12.95 -18.71
C VAL A 274 -0.12 -13.82 -19.59
N ALA A 275 -1.41 -13.50 -19.68
CA ALA A 275 -2.37 -14.25 -20.48
C ALA A 275 -2.05 -14.18 -21.99
N GLN A 276 -1.61 -13.03 -22.49
CA GLN A 276 -1.19 -12.85 -23.89
C GLN A 276 0.12 -13.56 -24.19
N ALA A 277 1.07 -13.51 -23.26
CA ALA A 277 2.37 -14.14 -23.42
C ALA A 277 2.28 -15.66 -23.59
N ARG A 278 1.34 -16.32 -22.92
CA ARG A 278 1.21 -17.79 -22.87
C ARG A 278 2.52 -18.51 -22.49
N THR A 279 3.52 -17.76 -22.09
CA THR A 279 4.86 -18.22 -21.71
C THR A 279 5.26 -17.54 -20.40
N GLY A 280 6.02 -18.26 -19.59
CA GLY A 280 6.43 -17.77 -18.30
C GLY A 280 5.37 -17.98 -17.22
N GLN A 281 5.85 -17.92 -16.01
CA GLN A 281 5.07 -18.06 -14.79
C GLN A 281 5.37 -16.87 -13.89
N LEU A 282 4.35 -16.17 -13.45
CA LEU A 282 4.53 -15.03 -12.54
C LEU A 282 3.92 -15.35 -11.19
N THR A 283 4.79 -15.51 -10.20
CA THR A 283 4.47 -15.68 -8.79
C THR A 283 4.71 -14.38 -8.05
N TRP A 284 3.78 -14.00 -7.18
CA TRP A 284 3.88 -12.78 -6.42
C TRP A 284 3.36 -12.94 -4.99
N VAL A 285 3.70 -11.99 -4.11
CA VAL A 285 3.32 -11.97 -2.71
C VAL A 285 2.51 -10.71 -2.40
N GLY A 286 1.33 -10.90 -1.84
CA GLY A 286 0.44 -9.83 -1.37
C GLY A 286 -0.39 -10.27 -0.19
N GLU A 287 -1.25 -9.41 0.31
CA GLU A 287 -2.13 -9.74 1.43
C GLU A 287 -3.44 -10.43 0.99
N TRP A 288 -3.74 -10.40 -0.28
CA TRP A 288 -4.97 -10.94 -0.87
C TRP A 288 -4.85 -11.02 -2.39
N HIS A 289 -5.65 -11.86 -3.00
CA HIS A 289 -5.95 -11.85 -4.43
C HIS A 289 -7.43 -12.16 -4.69
N PRO A 290 -8.02 -11.71 -5.82
CA PRO A 290 -9.39 -12.02 -6.19
C PRO A 290 -9.65 -13.53 -6.28
N GLY A 291 -10.75 -13.97 -5.67
CA GLY A 291 -11.11 -15.39 -5.64
C GLY A 291 -10.41 -16.23 -4.58
N GLN A 292 -9.66 -15.62 -3.68
CA GLN A 292 -9.06 -16.29 -2.52
C GLN A 292 -10.16 -16.75 -1.57
N GLN A 293 -10.20 -18.06 -1.25
CA GLN A 293 -11.35 -18.69 -0.63
C GLN A 293 -11.43 -18.56 0.90
N ASP A 294 -10.28 -18.43 1.54
CA ASP A 294 -10.14 -18.33 3.00
C ASP A 294 -10.42 -16.94 3.56
N VAL A 295 -10.58 -15.93 2.68
CA VAL A 295 -10.88 -14.53 3.06
C VAL A 295 -12.10 -13.95 2.33
N PRO A 296 -13.30 -14.55 2.48
CA PRO A 296 -14.49 -14.15 1.72
C PRO A 296 -14.94 -12.71 1.99
N LYS A 297 -14.55 -12.11 3.12
CA LYS A 297 -14.82 -10.70 3.43
C LYS A 297 -14.07 -9.76 2.50
N ALA A 298 -12.86 -10.11 2.08
CA ALA A 298 -12.07 -9.32 1.15
C ALA A 298 -12.71 -9.32 -0.26
N ASP A 299 -13.17 -10.48 -0.74
CA ASP A 299 -13.91 -10.59 -2.00
C ASP A 299 -15.24 -9.82 -1.96
N ALA A 300 -15.97 -9.88 -0.84
CA ALA A 300 -17.19 -9.11 -0.65
C ALA A 300 -16.94 -7.60 -0.71
N LEU A 301 -15.87 -7.13 -0.05
CA LEU A 301 -15.43 -5.73 -0.11
C LEU A 301 -15.07 -5.32 -1.55
N ALA A 302 -14.29 -6.14 -2.26
CA ALA A 302 -13.90 -5.87 -3.64
C ALA A 302 -15.12 -5.76 -4.58
N LYS A 303 -16.11 -6.65 -4.43
CA LYS A 303 -17.36 -6.61 -5.19
C LYS A 303 -18.17 -5.35 -4.87
N ALA A 304 -18.32 -5.00 -3.59
CA ALA A 304 -19.04 -3.79 -3.17
C ALA A 304 -18.35 -2.51 -3.67
N TYR A 305 -17.03 -2.46 -3.60
CA TYR A 305 -16.23 -1.37 -4.15
C TYR A 305 -16.46 -1.22 -5.66
N ARG A 306 -16.32 -2.30 -6.43
CA ARG A 306 -16.54 -2.29 -7.88
C ARG A 306 -17.95 -1.87 -8.25
N ALA A 307 -18.97 -2.36 -7.53
CA ALA A 307 -20.35 -1.98 -7.76
C ALA A 307 -20.60 -0.48 -7.54
N LYS A 308 -19.90 0.14 -6.57
CA LYS A 308 -20.04 1.55 -6.24
C LYS A 308 -19.22 2.47 -7.15
N THR A 309 -18.01 2.05 -7.54
CA THR A 309 -17.02 2.91 -8.21
C THR A 309 -16.85 2.64 -9.71
N GLY A 310 -17.25 1.44 -10.17
CA GLY A 310 -16.96 0.96 -11.52
C GLY A 310 -15.49 0.58 -11.75
N SER A 311 -14.64 0.68 -10.72
CA SER A 311 -13.19 0.43 -10.80
C SER A 311 -12.80 -0.88 -10.14
N GLU A 312 -11.65 -1.42 -10.50
CA GLU A 312 -11.10 -2.60 -9.83
C GLU A 312 -10.59 -2.24 -8.43
N PHE A 313 -10.86 -3.11 -7.47
CA PHE A 313 -10.34 -2.99 -6.10
C PHE A 313 -8.87 -3.40 -6.07
N LEU A 314 -8.01 -2.48 -5.67
CA LEU A 314 -6.58 -2.71 -5.79
C LEU A 314 -6.02 -3.57 -4.66
N SER A 315 -6.33 -3.22 -3.41
CA SER A 315 -5.73 -3.89 -2.25
C SER A 315 -6.46 -3.57 -0.95
N PRO A 316 -6.75 -4.59 -0.12
CA PRO A 316 -7.34 -4.38 1.21
C PRO A 316 -6.52 -3.45 2.12
N ARG A 317 -5.17 -3.50 2.08
CA ARG A 317 -4.34 -2.66 2.96
C ARG A 317 -4.46 -1.16 2.64
N ILE A 318 -4.64 -0.80 1.36
CA ILE A 318 -4.78 0.60 0.96
C ILE A 318 -6.09 1.16 1.52
N GLU A 319 -7.16 0.42 1.38
CA GLU A 319 -8.49 0.75 1.92
C GLU A 319 -8.50 0.72 3.46
N MET A 320 -7.80 -0.20 4.07
CA MET A 320 -7.68 -0.37 5.52
C MET A 320 -6.87 0.77 6.20
N THR A 321 -5.94 1.40 5.50
CA THR A 321 -5.07 2.46 6.08
C THR A 321 -5.86 3.60 6.72
N PRO A 322 -6.82 4.28 6.06
CA PRO A 322 -7.62 5.29 6.72
C PRO A 322 -8.56 4.73 7.79
N ARG A 323 -8.97 3.45 7.73
CA ARG A 323 -9.79 2.84 8.78
C ARG A 323 -9.02 2.63 10.07
N ILE A 324 -7.80 2.11 9.99
CA ILE A 324 -6.93 1.93 11.16
C ILE A 324 -6.58 3.30 11.76
N PHE A 325 -6.33 4.31 10.93
CA PHE A 325 -6.14 5.69 11.40
C PHE A 325 -7.38 6.20 12.14
N ALA A 326 -8.58 6.01 11.60
CA ALA A 326 -9.83 6.41 12.25
C ALA A 326 -10.03 5.74 13.62
N VAL A 327 -9.76 4.43 13.70
CA VAL A 327 -9.80 3.68 14.97
C VAL A 327 -8.79 4.24 15.98
N ALA A 328 -7.60 4.60 15.53
CA ALA A 328 -6.57 5.20 16.40
C ALA A 328 -6.97 6.61 16.88
N VAL A 329 -7.57 7.43 16.02
CA VAL A 329 -8.14 8.75 16.39
C VAL A 329 -9.23 8.59 17.46
N ASP A 330 -10.14 7.62 17.30
CA ASP A 330 -11.20 7.33 18.25
C ASP A 330 -10.65 6.81 19.59
N LYS A 331 -9.65 5.92 19.54
CA LYS A 331 -8.95 5.39 20.73
C LYS A 331 -8.19 6.50 21.48
N ALA A 332 -7.56 7.40 20.73
CA ALA A 332 -6.85 8.56 21.29
C ALA A 332 -7.80 9.65 21.83
N GLY A 333 -9.06 9.68 21.37
CA GLY A 333 -10.02 10.76 21.63
C GLY A 333 -9.53 12.11 21.10
N SER A 334 -8.65 12.11 20.11
CA SER A 334 -7.95 13.30 19.61
C SER A 334 -7.38 13.03 18.20
N ALA A 335 -7.24 14.09 17.39
CA ALA A 335 -6.47 14.07 16.17
C ALA A 335 -5.01 14.56 16.33
N ASP A 336 -4.57 14.76 17.58
CA ASP A 336 -3.17 15.07 17.88
C ASP A 336 -2.25 13.93 17.44
N ALA A 337 -1.19 14.26 16.68
CA ALA A 337 -0.35 13.26 16.04
C ALA A 337 0.39 12.36 17.05
N VAL A 338 0.81 12.88 18.20
CA VAL A 338 1.49 12.11 19.26
C VAL A 338 0.52 11.11 19.88
N LYS A 339 -0.70 11.57 20.23
CA LYS A 339 -1.72 10.72 20.83
C LYS A 339 -2.18 9.63 19.87
N VAL A 340 -2.36 9.96 18.60
CA VAL A 340 -2.74 8.98 17.55
C VAL A 340 -1.61 7.98 17.30
N ALA A 341 -0.33 8.42 17.24
CA ALA A 341 0.81 7.52 17.12
C ALA A 341 0.83 6.50 18.27
N ARG A 342 0.66 6.95 19.50
CA ARG A 342 0.57 6.06 20.69
C ARG A 342 -0.62 5.10 20.62
N ALA A 343 -1.75 5.55 20.08
CA ALA A 343 -2.92 4.72 19.91
C ALA A 343 -2.75 3.66 18.79
N LEU A 344 -1.89 3.95 17.80
CA LEU A 344 -1.51 3.00 16.74
C LEU A 344 -0.55 1.93 17.24
N GLU A 345 0.34 2.24 18.19
CA GLU A 345 1.27 1.25 18.75
C GLU A 345 0.51 0.07 19.37
N ASP A 346 0.89 -1.15 19.01
CA ASP A 346 0.23 -2.40 19.38
C ASP A 346 -1.29 -2.46 19.10
N LEU A 347 -1.76 -1.63 18.17
CA LEU A 347 -3.15 -1.68 17.75
C LEU A 347 -3.43 -3.00 17.03
N HIS A 348 -4.39 -3.76 17.56
CA HIS A 348 -4.99 -4.92 16.91
C HIS A 348 -6.22 -4.47 16.12
N TYR A 349 -6.36 -4.97 14.90
CA TYR A 349 -7.50 -4.67 14.05
C TYR A 349 -7.96 -5.90 13.28
N ASP A 350 -9.27 -6.21 13.35
CA ASP A 350 -9.89 -7.29 12.60
C ASP A 350 -10.19 -6.83 11.17
N SER A 351 -9.27 -7.11 10.28
CA SER A 351 -9.38 -6.71 8.88
C SER A 351 -10.14 -7.74 8.04
N VAL A 352 -10.46 -7.37 6.79
CA VAL A 352 -11.09 -8.27 5.83
C VAL A 352 -10.18 -9.42 5.37
N VAL A 353 -8.87 -9.31 5.58
CA VAL A 353 -7.87 -10.36 5.31
C VAL A 353 -7.46 -11.13 6.55
N GLY A 354 -8.13 -10.91 7.68
CA GLY A 354 -7.81 -11.50 8.97
C GLY A 354 -7.24 -10.49 9.96
N PRO A 355 -6.85 -10.95 11.16
CA PRO A 355 -6.33 -10.09 12.20
C PRO A 355 -4.96 -9.51 11.82
N VAL A 356 -4.79 -8.21 12.08
CA VAL A 356 -3.53 -7.48 11.88
C VAL A 356 -3.12 -6.77 13.16
N ARG A 357 -1.82 -6.53 13.34
CA ARG A 357 -1.27 -5.81 14.49
C ARG A 357 -0.19 -4.83 14.05
N MET A 358 -0.29 -3.59 14.50
CA MET A 358 0.78 -2.60 14.34
C MET A 358 1.84 -2.83 15.40
N ARG A 359 3.03 -3.27 15.02
CA ARG A 359 4.14 -3.55 15.95
C ARG A 359 4.69 -2.23 16.52
N ALA A 360 4.80 -2.14 17.86
CA ALA A 360 5.20 -0.90 18.55
C ALA A 360 6.68 -0.57 18.36
N GLU A 361 7.52 -1.58 18.14
CA GLU A 361 8.98 -1.43 18.10
C GLU A 361 9.45 -0.68 16.86
N ASP A 362 8.73 -0.80 15.75
CA ASP A 362 9.15 -0.24 14.44
C ASP A 362 8.00 0.25 13.56
N HIS A 363 6.78 0.24 14.07
CA HIS A 363 5.57 0.65 13.36
C HIS A 363 5.30 -0.11 12.05
N GLN A 364 5.74 -1.38 11.97
CA GLN A 364 5.40 -2.29 10.89
C GLN A 364 4.06 -2.98 11.17
N LEU A 365 3.08 -2.85 10.29
CA LEU A 365 1.86 -3.65 10.37
C LEU A 365 2.18 -5.11 10.04
N LEU A 366 1.88 -6.00 10.97
CA LEU A 366 1.94 -7.44 10.76
C LEU A 366 0.58 -7.90 10.23
N LEU A 367 0.56 -8.29 8.96
CA LEU A 367 -0.65 -8.71 8.25
C LEU A 367 -0.40 -10.02 7.49
N PRO A 368 -1.45 -10.85 7.28
CA PRO A 368 -1.34 -12.06 6.49
C PRO A 368 -0.77 -11.77 5.10
N GLN A 369 -0.03 -12.72 4.56
CA GLN A 369 0.50 -12.67 3.19
C GLN A 369 0.16 -13.96 2.47
N VAL A 370 -0.18 -13.84 1.19
CA VAL A 370 -0.42 -14.96 0.29
C VAL A 370 0.60 -14.94 -0.84
N VAL A 371 1.25 -16.06 -1.08
CA VAL A 371 2.01 -16.31 -2.31
C VAL A 371 1.07 -16.92 -3.31
N ASN A 372 1.02 -16.33 -4.48
CA ASN A 372 0.12 -16.79 -5.51
C ASN A 372 0.72 -16.64 -6.92
N THR A 373 0.24 -17.46 -7.83
CA THR A 373 0.70 -17.51 -9.22
C THR A 373 -0.44 -17.16 -10.16
N ILE A 374 -0.16 -16.32 -11.17
CA ILE A 374 -1.09 -16.06 -12.27
C ILE A 374 -1.15 -17.30 -13.15
N ALA A 375 -2.34 -17.87 -13.31
CA ALA A 375 -2.56 -19.13 -14.03
C ALA A 375 -3.92 -19.15 -14.76
N PRO A 376 -4.11 -20.02 -15.77
CA PRO A 376 -5.40 -20.20 -16.43
C PRO A 376 -6.50 -20.61 -15.46
N VAL A 377 -7.73 -20.15 -15.73
CA VAL A 377 -8.91 -20.60 -15.00
C VAL A 377 -9.14 -22.10 -15.28
N ASP A 378 -9.17 -22.90 -14.22
CA ASP A 378 -9.39 -24.34 -14.26
C ASP A 378 -10.68 -24.79 -13.51
N GLY A 379 -11.40 -23.82 -12.90
CA GLY A 379 -12.60 -24.04 -12.12
C GLY A 379 -12.36 -24.72 -10.76
N LYS A 380 -11.12 -25.07 -10.41
CA LYS A 380 -10.73 -25.75 -9.16
C LYS A 380 -9.81 -24.89 -8.30
N THR A 381 -8.59 -24.69 -8.77
CA THR A 381 -7.56 -23.88 -8.06
C THR A 381 -7.62 -22.40 -8.46
N VAL A 382 -7.96 -22.11 -9.70
CA VAL A 382 -8.23 -20.78 -10.23
C VAL A 382 -9.69 -20.70 -10.65
N LYS A 383 -10.54 -20.08 -9.83
CA LYS A 383 -12.00 -20.09 -10.05
C LYS A 383 -12.50 -19.00 -10.96
N THR A 384 -11.85 -17.85 -10.97
CA THR A 384 -12.31 -16.65 -11.69
C THR A 384 -11.17 -16.02 -12.48
N GLY A 385 -11.48 -15.55 -13.69
CA GLY A 385 -10.57 -14.73 -14.47
C GLY A 385 -10.47 -13.30 -13.91
N TRP A 386 -9.39 -12.63 -14.24
CA TRP A 386 -9.12 -11.25 -13.85
C TRP A 386 -8.78 -10.39 -15.06
N GLU A 387 -9.04 -9.08 -14.99
CA GLU A 387 -8.79 -8.12 -16.09
C GLU A 387 -9.43 -8.54 -17.41
N GLY A 388 -10.61 -9.18 -17.38
CA GLY A 388 -11.30 -9.64 -18.58
C GLY A 388 -10.63 -10.82 -19.32
N THR A 389 -9.68 -11.50 -18.67
CA THR A 389 -8.97 -12.65 -19.25
C THR A 389 -9.48 -13.99 -18.70
N SER A 390 -9.05 -15.09 -19.33
CA SER A 390 -9.21 -16.47 -18.80
C SER A 390 -8.09 -16.86 -17.82
N TYR A 391 -7.34 -15.89 -17.27
CA TYR A 391 -6.31 -16.09 -16.28
C TYR A 391 -6.73 -15.41 -14.96
N GLY A 392 -6.37 -16.01 -13.85
CA GLY A 392 -6.61 -15.53 -12.51
C GLY A 392 -5.49 -15.93 -11.58
N PHE A 393 -5.79 -16.10 -10.30
CA PHE A 393 -4.78 -16.33 -9.28
C PHE A 393 -4.98 -17.68 -8.61
N ARG A 394 -3.87 -18.45 -8.50
CA ARG A 394 -3.80 -19.66 -7.71
C ARG A 394 -3.04 -19.36 -6.41
N THR A 395 -3.63 -19.68 -5.27
CA THR A 395 -2.94 -19.65 -3.98
C THR A 395 -1.91 -20.78 -3.91
N ASP A 396 -0.65 -20.44 -3.69
CA ASP A 396 0.45 -21.41 -3.53
C ASP A 396 0.85 -21.60 -2.08
N ALA A 397 0.76 -20.55 -1.25
CA ALA A 397 1.01 -20.59 0.19
C ALA A 397 0.39 -19.38 0.89
N THR A 398 0.03 -19.54 2.17
CA THR A 398 -0.39 -18.45 3.06
C THR A 398 0.53 -18.41 4.27
N TYR A 399 0.75 -17.19 4.78
CA TYR A 399 1.57 -16.93 5.95
C TYR A 399 0.88 -15.89 6.83
N THR A 400 0.98 -16.06 8.13
CA THR A 400 0.65 -14.99 9.08
C THR A 400 1.73 -13.90 9.04
N GLY A 401 1.38 -12.68 9.45
CA GLY A 401 2.36 -11.60 9.57
C GLY A 401 3.52 -11.95 10.52
N ASN A 402 3.25 -12.71 11.59
CA ASN A 402 4.26 -13.15 12.55
C ASN A 402 5.26 -14.15 11.95
N GLU A 403 4.80 -15.10 11.12
CA GLU A 403 5.69 -16.07 10.45
C GLU A 403 6.68 -15.40 9.51
N LEU A 404 6.31 -14.29 8.90
CA LEU A 404 7.19 -13.55 8.00
C LEU A 404 7.98 -12.43 8.69
N ALA A 405 7.56 -12.01 9.89
CA ALA A 405 8.23 -10.95 10.64
C ALA A 405 9.73 -11.22 10.78
N GLN A 406 10.51 -10.17 10.63
CA GLN A 406 11.95 -10.16 10.89
C GLN A 406 12.20 -9.38 12.19
N GLY A 407 13.34 -9.60 12.81
CA GLY A 407 13.85 -8.73 13.85
C GLY A 407 14.01 -7.30 13.31
N THR A 408 13.87 -6.31 14.18
CA THR A 408 14.04 -4.91 13.79
C THR A 408 15.34 -4.33 14.32
N GLU A 409 15.98 -3.46 13.51
CA GLU A 409 17.12 -2.62 13.90
C GLU A 409 16.66 -1.22 14.29
N CYS A 410 15.34 -1.03 14.45
CA CYS A 410 14.76 0.27 14.74
C CYS A 410 15.13 0.76 16.14
N THR A 411 15.68 1.97 16.21
CA THR A 411 15.93 2.74 17.42
C THR A 411 15.33 4.13 17.25
N MET A 412 13.99 4.20 17.16
CA MET A 412 13.32 5.46 16.87
C MET A 412 13.43 6.46 18.04
N ALA A 413 13.79 7.70 17.69
CA ALA A 413 13.69 8.81 18.62
C ALA A 413 12.21 9.14 18.89
N ARG A 414 11.83 9.25 20.15
CA ARG A 414 10.48 9.59 20.58
C ARG A 414 10.38 11.06 20.97
N PRO A 415 9.23 11.72 20.79
CA PRO A 415 9.01 13.07 21.32
C PRO A 415 9.26 13.15 22.82
N PRO A 416 9.69 14.33 23.34
CA PRO A 416 9.88 14.53 24.77
C PRO A 416 8.61 14.25 25.58
N GLY A 417 8.74 13.58 26.72
CA GLY A 417 7.62 13.26 27.62
C GLY A 417 6.87 11.96 27.29
N LEU A 418 7.40 11.16 26.38
CA LEU A 418 6.89 9.82 26.07
C LEU A 418 7.79 8.71 26.62
#